data_36efa673d50629d8c09b7a3022ee493e
#
_entry.id   36efa673d50629d8c09b7a3022ee493e
#
_cell.length_a   1.000
_cell.length_b   1.000
_cell.length_c   1.000
_cell.angle_alpha   90.00
_cell.angle_beta   90.00
_cell.angle_gamma   90.00
#
_symmetry.space_group_name_H-M   'P 1'
#
loop_
_entity.id
_entity.type
_entity.pdbx_description
1 polymer ?
#
loop_
_entity_poly.entity_id
_entity_poly.type
_entity_poly.pdbx_seq_one_letter_code
_entity_poly.pdbx_strand_id
1 'polypeptide(L)'
;SYHTCDAYEENGKLKVLYGKLRGDRTGLGKNFGDMYAAVWSSRHYNDLHEMTIDIATGNVTDALAMPTNADGERDMTKMIGMEFPVVSPRTMSRRKPKYVYTLANSCGEHGYFDSIQKLNLETQKAETRLSALGHYPHECEFIPKTNADDEDAGYLAYVEYDVSRDAANVVVLDAQRFTEVDPVAVIALPMHVPYTFHGTFARRA
;
A
#
# COMPACT_ATOMS: atom_id res chain seq x y z
N SER A 1 -10.40 10.44 1.01
CA SER A 1 -9.33 9.52 1.42
C SER A 1 -9.81 8.59 2.52
N TYR A 2 -9.41 7.33 2.47
CA TYR A 2 -9.57 6.40 3.59
C TYR A 2 -8.29 6.28 4.39
N HIS A 3 -7.12 6.33 3.71
CA HIS A 3 -5.83 6.08 4.33
C HIS A 3 -4.87 7.24 4.11
N THR A 4 -4.20 7.64 5.19
CA THR A 4 -3.02 8.49 5.17
C THR A 4 -1.80 7.58 5.27
N CYS A 5 -0.83 7.81 4.39
CA CYS A 5 0.41 7.03 4.33
C CYS A 5 1.41 7.51 5.39
N ASP A 6 1.74 8.81 5.34
CA ASP A 6 2.72 9.43 6.22
C ASP A 6 2.52 10.96 6.23
N ALA A 7 3.08 11.61 7.25
CA ALA A 7 3.18 13.08 7.31
C ALA A 7 4.52 13.47 7.93
N TYR A 8 5.20 14.44 7.32
CA TYR A 8 6.51 14.94 7.78
C TYR A 8 6.66 16.43 7.51
N GLU A 9 7.55 17.09 8.25
CA GLU A 9 7.89 18.47 8.04
C GLU A 9 9.17 18.61 7.20
N GLU A 10 9.15 19.50 6.22
CA GLU A 10 10.29 19.82 5.39
C GLU A 10 10.28 21.28 4.99
N ASN A 11 11.35 22.03 5.35
CA ASN A 11 11.55 23.44 4.97
C ASN A 11 10.37 24.34 5.31
N GLY A 12 9.80 24.20 6.53
CA GLY A 12 8.66 25.00 7.01
C GLY A 12 7.33 24.64 6.35
N LYS A 13 7.25 23.47 5.74
CA LYS A 13 6.05 22.94 5.11
C LYS A 13 5.70 21.59 5.73
N LEU A 14 4.42 21.39 6.00
CA LEU A 14 3.89 20.08 6.33
C LEU A 14 3.53 19.34 5.04
N LYS A 15 4.11 18.17 4.88
CA LYS A 15 3.86 17.26 3.76
C LYS A 15 3.01 16.10 4.24
N VAL A 16 1.96 15.76 3.52
CA VAL A 16 1.07 14.65 3.83
C VAL A 16 0.96 13.75 2.61
N LEU A 17 1.43 12.53 2.72
CA LEU A 17 1.21 11.48 1.72
C LEU A 17 -0.10 10.76 2.04
N TYR A 18 -1.00 10.65 1.08
CA TYR A 18 -2.33 10.07 1.32
C TYR A 18 -2.94 9.47 0.05
N GLY A 19 -3.88 8.56 0.24
CA GLY A 19 -4.69 8.03 -0.85
C GLY A 19 -5.81 8.98 -1.22
N LYS A 20 -5.79 9.55 -2.42
CA LYS A 20 -6.87 10.37 -2.95
C LYS A 20 -7.81 9.55 -3.80
N LEU A 21 -9.07 9.50 -3.43
CA LEU A 21 -10.10 8.79 -4.18
C LEU A 21 -10.23 9.34 -5.59
N ARG A 22 -10.22 8.45 -6.58
CA ARG A 22 -10.51 8.79 -7.98
C ARG A 22 -12.02 8.86 -8.24
N GLY A 23 -12.38 9.68 -9.19
CA GLY A 23 -13.70 9.72 -9.78
C GLY A 23 -14.76 10.48 -8.97
N ASP A 24 -15.97 10.40 -9.45
CA ASP A 24 -17.11 10.90 -8.75
C ASP A 24 -17.40 9.99 -7.53
N ARG A 25 -17.85 10.59 -6.46
CA ARG A 25 -18.13 9.92 -5.19
C ARG A 25 -19.27 8.90 -5.26
N THR A 26 -19.88 8.72 -6.41
CA THR A 26 -21.01 7.81 -6.63
C THR A 26 -20.60 6.35 -6.70
N GLY A 27 -19.30 6.09 -6.88
CA GLY A 27 -18.78 4.75 -7.07
C GLY A 27 -18.32 4.01 -5.82
N LEU A 28 -18.14 4.70 -4.70
CA LEU A 28 -18.03 4.01 -3.43
C LEU A 28 -19.43 3.54 -3.09
N GLY A 29 -19.69 2.29 -3.30
CA GLY A 29 -20.97 1.68 -3.05
C GLY A 29 -21.63 2.29 -1.83
N LYS A 30 -22.92 2.48 -1.89
CA LYS A 30 -23.70 3.17 -0.86
C LYS A 30 -23.53 2.55 0.54
N ASN A 31 -22.82 1.40 0.62
CA ASN A 31 -22.59 0.64 1.84
C ASN A 31 -21.25 -0.11 1.75
N PHE A 32 -20.58 -0.32 2.88
CA PHE A 32 -19.49 -1.28 3.05
C PHE A 32 -19.85 -2.71 2.58
N GLY A 33 -21.15 -3.03 2.50
CA GLY A 33 -21.63 -4.29 1.93
C GLY A 33 -21.22 -4.55 0.50
N ASP A 34 -20.97 -3.50 -0.29
CA ASP A 34 -20.51 -3.66 -1.67
C ASP A 34 -19.06 -4.17 -1.74
N MET A 35 -18.24 -3.93 -0.70
CA MET A 35 -16.93 -4.58 -0.52
C MET A 35 -17.05 -6.09 -0.45
N TYR A 36 -17.98 -6.56 0.39
CA TYR A 36 -18.21 -7.99 0.59
C TYR A 36 -18.92 -8.65 -0.60
N ALA A 37 -19.62 -7.87 -1.40
CA ALA A 37 -20.26 -8.34 -2.63
C ALA A 37 -19.33 -8.37 -3.86
N ALA A 38 -18.03 -8.07 -3.68
CA ALA A 38 -17.02 -8.02 -4.75
C ALA A 38 -17.38 -7.12 -5.95
N VAL A 39 -18.19 -6.08 -5.74
CA VAL A 39 -18.61 -5.12 -6.77
C VAL A 39 -17.66 -3.92 -6.90
N TRP A 40 -16.48 -3.98 -6.31
CA TRP A 40 -15.46 -2.96 -6.48
C TRP A 40 -14.83 -3.08 -7.86
N SER A 41 -14.84 -1.99 -8.59
CA SER A 41 -14.09 -1.90 -9.83
C SER A 41 -12.80 -1.09 -9.62
N SER A 42 -11.82 -1.30 -10.48
CA SER A 42 -10.56 -0.53 -10.48
C SER A 42 -10.75 0.99 -10.54
N ARG A 43 -11.94 1.45 -10.88
CA ARG A 43 -12.30 2.88 -10.91
C ARG A 43 -12.35 3.54 -9.53
N HIS A 44 -12.37 2.75 -8.47
CA HIS A 44 -12.54 3.22 -7.10
C HIS A 44 -11.24 3.25 -6.29
N TYR A 45 -10.10 2.88 -6.89
CA TYR A 45 -8.82 2.92 -6.19
C TYR A 45 -8.30 4.34 -6.01
N ASN A 46 -7.56 4.50 -4.92
CA ASN A 46 -6.89 5.74 -4.63
C ASN A 46 -5.66 5.92 -5.52
N ASP A 47 -5.34 7.17 -5.78
CA ASP A 47 -4.04 7.60 -6.24
C ASP A 47 -3.23 8.12 -5.05
N LEU A 48 -1.91 7.85 -5.02
CA LEU A 48 -1.04 8.42 -4.02
C LEU A 48 -0.79 9.90 -4.36
N HIS A 49 -1.13 10.78 -3.43
CA HIS A 49 -0.92 12.22 -3.52
C HIS A 49 -0.03 12.73 -2.40
N GLU A 50 0.71 13.80 -2.67
CA GLU A 50 1.39 14.60 -1.67
C GLU A 50 0.68 15.96 -1.56
N MET A 51 0.04 16.20 -0.42
CA MET A 51 -0.44 17.52 -0.02
C MET A 51 0.69 18.28 0.66
N THR A 52 0.91 19.52 0.26
CA THR A 52 1.87 20.42 0.88
C THR A 52 1.14 21.58 1.50
N ILE A 53 1.35 21.80 2.79
CA ILE A 53 0.78 22.92 3.55
C ILE A 53 1.94 23.83 3.98
N ASP A 54 1.96 25.07 3.53
CA ASP A 54 2.91 26.07 3.99
C ASP A 54 2.49 26.52 5.40
N ILE A 55 3.34 26.26 6.41
CA ILE A 55 2.98 26.48 7.81
C ILE A 55 2.81 27.97 8.14
N ALA A 56 3.58 28.84 7.47
CA ALA A 56 3.54 30.26 7.72
C ALA A 56 2.32 30.97 7.09
N THR A 57 1.92 30.50 5.90
CA THR A 57 0.86 31.19 5.13
C THR A 57 -0.46 30.43 5.12
N GLY A 58 -0.46 29.16 5.46
CA GLY A 58 -1.62 28.25 5.35
C GLY A 58 -1.95 27.84 3.90
N ASN A 59 -1.13 28.21 2.92
CA ASN A 59 -1.36 27.84 1.54
C ASN A 59 -1.22 26.32 1.37
N VAL A 60 -2.14 25.74 0.60
CA VAL A 60 -2.17 24.29 0.33
C VAL A 60 -2.02 24.04 -1.16
N THR A 61 -1.15 23.10 -1.49
CA THR A 61 -1.03 22.51 -2.85
C THR A 61 -1.15 21.01 -2.77
N ASP A 62 -1.55 20.38 -3.85
CA ASP A 62 -1.76 18.93 -3.93
C ASP A 62 -1.24 18.41 -5.27
N ALA A 63 -0.44 17.38 -5.24
CA ALA A 63 0.20 16.81 -6.42
C ALA A 63 0.17 15.27 -6.39
N LEU A 64 0.11 14.68 -7.57
CA LEU A 64 0.25 13.23 -7.74
C LEU A 64 1.66 12.80 -7.35
N ALA A 65 1.78 11.78 -6.49
CA ALA A 65 3.04 11.26 -5.94
C ALA A 65 3.34 9.82 -6.40
N MET A 66 2.87 9.45 -7.58
CA MET A 66 3.07 8.14 -8.18
C MET A 66 3.43 8.28 -9.66
N PRO A 67 3.91 7.21 -10.34
CA PRO A 67 4.33 7.29 -11.74
C PRO A 67 3.29 7.90 -12.65
N THR A 68 3.73 8.81 -13.52
CA THR A 68 2.88 9.49 -14.49
C THR A 68 3.26 9.14 -15.93
N ASN A 69 2.29 9.27 -16.83
CA ASN A 69 2.49 9.26 -18.29
C ASN A 69 2.97 10.62 -18.79
N ALA A 70 3.11 10.76 -20.11
CA ALA A 70 3.58 12.01 -20.72
C ALA A 70 2.62 13.20 -20.51
N ASP A 71 1.35 12.95 -20.25
CA ASP A 71 0.34 13.97 -20.00
C ASP A 71 0.24 14.39 -18.53
N GLY A 72 1.10 13.81 -17.67
CA GLY A 72 1.10 14.05 -16.22
C GLY A 72 0.00 13.32 -15.46
N GLU A 73 -0.73 12.44 -16.11
CA GLU A 73 -1.72 11.57 -15.49
C GLU A 73 -1.07 10.28 -14.97
N ARG A 74 -1.73 9.59 -14.06
CA ARG A 74 -1.25 8.31 -13.54
C ARG A 74 -0.93 7.31 -14.66
N ASP A 75 0.26 6.73 -14.60
CA ASP A 75 0.66 5.65 -15.51
C ASP A 75 0.27 4.29 -14.92
N MET A 76 -0.89 3.81 -15.31
CA MET A 76 -1.41 2.52 -14.83
C MET A 76 -0.59 1.31 -15.30
N THR A 77 0.29 1.47 -16.29
CA THR A 77 1.21 0.40 -16.72
C THR A 77 2.36 0.22 -15.75
N LYS A 78 2.66 1.25 -14.94
CA LYS A 78 3.74 1.25 -13.95
C LYS A 78 3.23 1.00 -12.54
N MET A 79 2.06 1.57 -12.21
CA MET A 79 1.44 1.40 -10.89
C MET A 79 -0.07 1.39 -11.01
N ILE A 80 -0.70 0.30 -10.61
CA ILE A 80 -2.13 0.05 -10.83
C ILE A 80 -3.03 0.94 -9.96
N GLY A 81 -2.58 1.25 -8.75
CA GLY A 81 -3.30 2.05 -7.77
C GLY A 81 -2.72 1.82 -6.39
N MET A 82 -3.35 2.37 -5.35
CA MET A 82 -2.85 2.18 -4.00
C MET A 82 -3.99 2.08 -2.99
N GLU A 83 -3.87 1.13 -2.09
CA GLU A 83 -4.60 1.04 -0.84
C GLU A 83 -3.71 0.52 0.27
N PHE A 84 -4.07 0.82 1.52
CA PHE A 84 -3.30 0.43 2.70
C PHE A 84 -1.81 0.75 2.57
N PRO A 85 -1.46 2.04 2.38
CA PRO A 85 -0.08 2.42 2.18
C PRO A 85 0.72 2.31 3.47
N VAL A 86 1.90 1.73 3.37
CA VAL A 86 2.85 1.54 4.48
C VAL A 86 4.22 2.08 4.12
N VAL A 87 4.89 2.70 5.07
CA VAL A 87 6.28 3.15 4.98
C VAL A 87 7.14 2.52 6.07
N SER A 88 8.45 2.57 5.89
CA SER A 88 9.36 2.12 6.93
C SER A 88 9.24 2.96 8.21
N PRO A 89 9.13 2.36 9.40
CA PRO A 89 9.18 3.09 10.67
C PRO A 89 10.45 3.93 10.88
N ARG A 90 11.50 3.69 10.07
CA ARG A 90 12.74 4.49 10.12
C ARG A 90 12.55 5.90 9.58
N THR A 91 11.61 6.09 8.67
CA THR A 91 11.34 7.40 8.03
C THR A 91 10.03 8.00 8.48
N MET A 92 9.10 7.19 8.95
CA MET A 92 7.75 7.60 9.35
C MET A 92 7.76 8.84 10.25
N SER A 93 7.06 9.87 9.83
CA SER A 93 6.92 11.18 10.50
C SER A 93 8.24 11.95 10.75
N ARG A 94 9.32 11.59 10.08
CA ARG A 94 10.64 12.22 10.25
C ARG A 94 11.14 12.91 9.01
N ARG A 95 10.92 12.33 7.86
CA ARG A 95 11.37 12.81 6.56
C ARG A 95 10.57 12.15 5.43
N LYS A 96 10.71 12.69 4.23
CA LYS A 96 10.14 12.05 3.04
C LYS A 96 10.57 10.60 2.95
N PRO A 97 9.65 9.64 2.90
CA PRO A 97 9.99 8.25 2.65
C PRO A 97 10.51 8.10 1.21
N LYS A 98 11.44 7.21 1.02
CA LYS A 98 11.90 6.80 -0.31
C LYS A 98 10.99 5.72 -0.90
N TYR A 99 10.49 4.84 -0.05
CA TYR A 99 9.66 3.70 -0.45
C TYR A 99 8.30 3.72 0.21
N VAL A 100 7.27 3.47 -0.59
CA VAL A 100 5.90 3.22 -0.14
C VAL A 100 5.48 1.84 -0.61
N TYR A 101 4.89 1.04 0.27
CA TYR A 101 4.32 -0.26 -0.05
C TYR A 101 2.79 -0.16 0.01
N THR A 102 2.10 -0.77 -0.96
CA THR A 102 0.64 -0.65 -1.09
C THR A 102 0.02 -1.94 -1.58
N LEU A 103 -1.24 -2.13 -1.29
CA LEU A 103 -2.05 -3.14 -1.96
C LEU A 103 -2.62 -2.60 -3.28
N ALA A 104 -2.80 -3.49 -4.24
CA ALA A 104 -3.48 -3.19 -5.50
C ALA A 104 -4.27 -4.40 -6.01
N ASN A 105 -5.22 -4.12 -6.92
CA ASN A 105 -5.94 -5.14 -7.66
C ASN A 105 -5.50 -5.06 -9.13
N SER A 106 -4.85 -6.10 -9.61
CA SER A 106 -4.24 -6.13 -10.94
C SER A 106 -5.26 -6.33 -12.07
N CYS A 107 -6.35 -7.02 -11.81
CA CYS A 107 -7.34 -7.33 -12.84
C CYS A 107 -8.51 -6.35 -12.87
N GLY A 108 -8.78 -5.63 -11.80
CA GLY A 108 -9.84 -4.63 -11.73
C GLY A 108 -11.28 -5.16 -11.83
N GLU A 109 -11.46 -6.46 -11.91
CA GLU A 109 -12.76 -7.10 -12.14
C GLU A 109 -13.46 -7.54 -10.86
N HIS A 110 -12.72 -7.73 -9.78
CA HIS A 110 -13.24 -8.08 -8.45
C HIS A 110 -12.74 -7.11 -7.38
N GLY A 111 -13.40 -7.09 -6.24
CA GLY A 111 -13.11 -6.14 -5.17
C GLY A 111 -11.92 -6.49 -4.28
N TYR A 112 -11.29 -7.64 -4.48
CA TYR A 112 -10.19 -8.08 -3.64
C TYR A 112 -8.83 -7.64 -4.19
N PHE A 113 -7.90 -7.32 -3.30
CA PHE A 113 -6.51 -7.09 -3.67
C PHE A 113 -5.84 -8.42 -3.99
N ASP A 114 -5.04 -8.42 -5.04
CA ASP A 114 -4.33 -9.60 -5.54
C ASP A 114 -2.82 -9.35 -5.68
N SER A 115 -2.39 -8.17 -5.28
CA SER A 115 -0.99 -7.78 -5.43
C SER A 115 -0.55 -6.79 -4.36
N ILE A 116 0.77 -6.80 -4.12
CA ILE A 116 1.47 -5.81 -3.33
C ILE A 116 2.40 -5.05 -4.26
N GLN A 117 2.50 -3.73 -4.09
CA GLN A 117 3.38 -2.87 -4.88
C GLN A 117 4.40 -2.17 -3.97
N LYS A 118 5.61 -1.97 -4.48
CA LYS A 118 6.67 -1.15 -3.89
C LYS A 118 6.95 0.01 -4.83
N LEU A 119 6.69 1.22 -4.39
CA LEU A 119 6.97 2.44 -5.13
C LEU A 119 8.20 3.13 -4.57
N ASN A 120 9.18 3.43 -5.43
CA ASN A 120 10.27 4.34 -5.12
C ASN A 120 9.87 5.77 -5.51
N LEU A 121 9.68 6.64 -4.51
CA LEU A 121 9.23 8.03 -4.72
C LEU A 121 10.29 8.93 -5.37
N GLU A 122 11.58 8.57 -5.29
CA GLU A 122 12.65 9.35 -5.93
C GLU A 122 12.75 9.06 -7.44
N THR A 123 12.68 7.77 -7.79
CA THR A 123 12.87 7.34 -9.19
C THR A 123 11.54 7.15 -9.93
N GLN A 124 10.43 7.21 -9.23
CA GLN A 124 9.09 6.95 -9.75
C GLN A 124 8.96 5.56 -10.42
N LYS A 125 9.74 4.59 -9.91
CA LYS A 125 9.66 3.19 -10.33
C LYS A 125 8.80 2.42 -9.34
N ALA A 126 7.85 1.66 -9.87
CA ALA A 126 7.06 0.72 -9.08
C ALA A 126 7.38 -0.72 -9.48
N GLU A 127 7.42 -1.58 -8.48
CA GLU A 127 7.51 -3.03 -8.61
C GLU A 127 6.20 -3.63 -8.12
N THR A 128 5.69 -4.63 -8.81
CA THR A 128 4.44 -5.32 -8.44
C THR A 128 4.70 -6.79 -8.25
N ARG A 129 4.30 -7.31 -7.09
CA ARG A 129 4.26 -8.73 -6.80
C ARG A 129 2.83 -9.21 -6.81
N LEU A 130 2.49 -10.07 -7.76
CA LEU A 130 1.19 -10.74 -7.81
C LEU A 130 1.16 -11.89 -6.80
N SER A 131 0.05 -12.05 -6.11
CA SER A 131 -0.25 -13.27 -5.35
C SER A 131 -0.54 -14.45 -6.28
N ALA A 132 -0.44 -15.66 -5.77
CA ALA A 132 -0.88 -16.82 -6.51
C ALA A 132 -2.39 -16.77 -6.80
N LEU A 133 -2.84 -17.43 -7.84
CA LEU A 133 -4.27 -17.48 -8.17
C LEU A 133 -5.10 -18.03 -7.00
N GLY A 134 -6.12 -17.31 -6.61
CA GLY A 134 -6.95 -17.63 -5.46
C GLY A 134 -6.35 -17.23 -4.10
N HIS A 135 -5.28 -16.42 -4.11
CA HIS A 135 -4.67 -15.87 -2.92
C HIS A 135 -4.88 -14.36 -2.86
N TYR A 136 -5.39 -13.85 -1.74
CA TYR A 136 -5.76 -12.45 -1.56
C TYR A 136 -5.05 -11.85 -0.35
N PRO A 137 -4.05 -10.96 -0.56
CA PRO A 137 -3.31 -10.32 0.52
C PRO A 137 -4.18 -9.28 1.22
N HIS A 138 -3.99 -9.19 2.53
CA HIS A 138 -4.46 -8.11 3.36
C HIS A 138 -3.37 -7.03 3.53
N GLU A 139 -3.65 -5.99 4.31
CA GLU A 139 -2.67 -4.96 4.67
C GLU A 139 -1.33 -5.58 5.07
N CYS A 140 -0.25 -4.99 4.57
CA CYS A 140 1.10 -5.41 4.95
C CYS A 140 1.70 -4.47 6.00
N GLU A 141 2.50 -5.05 6.89
CA GLU A 141 3.29 -4.34 7.89
C GLU A 141 4.77 -4.38 7.51
N PHE A 142 5.46 -3.26 7.65
CA PHE A 142 6.90 -3.21 7.45
C PHE A 142 7.64 -3.46 8.77
N ILE A 143 8.44 -4.52 8.80
CA ILE A 143 9.23 -4.93 9.97
C ILE A 143 10.71 -4.66 9.66
N PRO A 144 11.33 -3.63 10.27
CA PRO A 144 12.72 -3.29 9.99
C PRO A 144 13.70 -4.35 10.52
N LYS A 145 14.71 -4.71 9.73
CA LYS A 145 15.87 -5.52 10.19
C LYS A 145 16.66 -4.75 11.27
N THR A 146 17.15 -5.45 12.28
CA THR A 146 17.76 -4.81 13.46
C THR A 146 19.11 -4.16 13.19
N ASN A 147 19.89 -4.68 12.27
CA ASN A 147 21.29 -4.28 12.04
C ASN A 147 21.49 -3.77 10.60
N ALA A 148 20.57 -2.94 10.11
CA ALA A 148 20.65 -2.37 8.78
C ALA A 148 20.04 -0.96 8.77
N ASP A 149 20.67 -0.05 8.03
CA ASP A 149 20.31 1.37 8.00
C ASP A 149 19.47 1.75 6.75
N ASP A 150 19.51 0.93 5.69
CA ASP A 150 18.74 1.19 4.50
C ASP A 150 17.24 1.23 4.82
N GLU A 151 16.53 2.15 4.20
CA GLU A 151 15.12 2.36 4.46
C GLU A 151 14.27 1.10 4.20
N ASP A 152 14.57 0.39 3.12
CA ASP A 152 13.89 -0.84 2.73
C ASP A 152 14.52 -2.12 3.29
N ALA A 153 15.54 -2.00 4.16
CA ALA A 153 16.11 -3.14 4.86
C ALA A 153 15.15 -3.67 5.92
N GLY A 154 14.24 -4.49 5.50
CA GLY A 154 13.16 -5.02 6.33
C GLY A 154 12.44 -6.19 5.70
N TYR A 155 11.34 -6.53 6.31
CA TYR A 155 10.40 -7.53 5.84
C TYR A 155 9.02 -6.89 5.68
N LEU A 156 8.23 -7.40 4.74
CA LEU A 156 6.80 -7.17 4.67
C LEU A 156 6.10 -8.41 5.20
N ALA A 157 5.30 -8.25 6.24
CA ALA A 157 4.47 -9.32 6.78
C ALA A 157 3.00 -9.00 6.56
N TYR A 158 2.23 -9.94 6.07
CA TYR A 158 0.80 -9.79 5.83
C TYR A 158 0.05 -11.09 5.99
N VAL A 159 -1.24 -11.00 6.24
CA VAL A 159 -2.15 -12.14 6.16
C VAL A 159 -2.61 -12.29 4.72
N GLU A 160 -2.70 -13.51 4.23
CA GLU A 160 -3.18 -13.84 2.90
C GLU A 160 -4.28 -14.90 3.02
N TYR A 161 -5.43 -14.66 2.41
CA TYR A 161 -6.49 -15.64 2.31
C TYR A 161 -6.23 -16.59 1.15
N ASP A 162 -6.30 -17.89 1.41
CA ASP A 162 -6.15 -18.99 0.45
C ASP A 162 -7.52 -19.65 0.24
N VAL A 163 -8.12 -19.37 -0.91
CA VAL A 163 -9.44 -19.90 -1.29
C VAL A 163 -9.46 -21.42 -1.30
N SER A 164 -8.37 -22.07 -1.73
CA SER A 164 -8.32 -23.52 -1.89
C SER A 164 -8.42 -24.28 -0.57
N ARG A 165 -8.01 -23.63 0.52
CA ARG A 165 -8.01 -24.20 1.87
C ARG A 165 -9.11 -23.62 2.77
N ASP A 166 -9.80 -22.58 2.30
CA ASP A 166 -10.67 -21.73 3.13
C ASP A 166 -9.98 -21.33 4.45
N ALA A 167 -8.73 -20.94 4.36
CA ALA A 167 -7.88 -20.61 5.50
C ALA A 167 -6.90 -19.49 5.14
N ALA A 168 -6.21 -18.97 6.13
CA ALA A 168 -5.24 -17.92 5.91
C ALA A 168 -3.79 -18.43 6.05
N ASN A 169 -2.87 -17.66 5.47
CA ASN A 169 -1.44 -17.76 5.69
C ASN A 169 -0.92 -16.44 6.28
N VAL A 170 0.14 -16.49 7.06
CA VAL A 170 1.00 -15.33 7.29
C VAL A 170 2.18 -15.45 6.35
N VAL A 171 2.34 -14.47 5.48
CA VAL A 171 3.42 -14.42 4.49
C VAL A 171 4.43 -13.35 4.90
N VAL A 172 5.71 -13.68 4.77
CA VAL A 172 6.83 -12.76 5.06
C VAL A 172 7.70 -12.64 3.82
N LEU A 173 7.84 -11.44 3.30
CA LEU A 173 8.70 -11.11 2.15
C LEU A 173 9.93 -10.33 2.60
N ASP A 174 11.05 -10.47 1.88
CA ASP A 174 12.18 -9.55 1.99
C ASP A 174 11.87 -8.27 1.21
N ALA A 175 11.82 -7.12 1.87
CA ALA A 175 11.41 -5.86 1.26
C ALA A 175 12.44 -5.28 0.27
N GLN A 176 13.72 -5.70 0.36
CA GLN A 176 14.77 -5.31 -0.59
C GLN A 176 14.73 -6.15 -1.87
N ARG A 177 14.35 -7.43 -1.75
CA ARG A 177 14.26 -8.36 -2.87
C ARG A 177 12.82 -8.77 -3.18
N PHE A 178 11.96 -7.80 -3.12
CA PHE A 178 10.51 -7.90 -3.08
C PHE A 178 9.91 -8.76 -4.22
N THR A 179 10.41 -8.63 -5.44
CA THR A 179 9.92 -9.38 -6.61
C THR A 179 10.84 -10.53 -7.04
N GLU A 180 12.07 -10.57 -6.52
CA GLU A 180 13.12 -11.45 -7.05
C GLU A 180 13.16 -12.83 -6.42
N VAL A 181 12.60 -12.99 -5.23
CA VAL A 181 12.73 -14.21 -4.44
C VAL A 181 11.38 -14.71 -3.91
N ASP A 182 11.34 -16.01 -3.59
CA ASP A 182 10.24 -16.60 -2.86
C ASP A 182 10.06 -15.94 -1.48
N PRO A 183 8.88 -16.03 -0.87
CA PRO A 183 8.67 -15.57 0.49
C PRO A 183 9.73 -16.15 1.45
N VAL A 184 10.20 -15.33 2.38
CA VAL A 184 11.10 -15.76 3.47
C VAL A 184 10.41 -16.82 4.34
N ALA A 185 9.11 -16.66 4.53
CA ALA A 185 8.28 -17.62 5.23
C ALA A 185 6.82 -17.55 4.76
N VAL A 186 6.17 -18.70 4.75
CA VAL A 186 4.72 -18.85 4.63
C VAL A 186 4.26 -19.71 5.79
N ILE A 187 3.47 -19.16 6.69
CA ILE A 187 2.98 -19.83 7.90
C ILE A 187 1.49 -20.11 7.70
N ALA A 188 1.16 -21.36 7.45
CA ALA A 188 -0.22 -21.80 7.29
C ALA A 188 -0.97 -21.70 8.63
N LEU A 189 -2.06 -20.94 8.64
CA LEU A 189 -2.96 -20.88 9.78
C LEU A 189 -4.02 -22.00 9.69
N PRO A 190 -4.49 -22.52 10.83
CA PRO A 190 -5.49 -23.58 10.85
C PRO A 190 -6.91 -23.06 10.66
N MET A 191 -7.09 -21.76 10.40
CA MET A 191 -8.39 -21.11 10.37
C MET A 191 -8.44 -20.04 9.30
N HIS A 192 -9.64 -19.69 8.90
CA HIS A 192 -9.93 -18.47 8.18
C HIS A 192 -9.71 -17.25 9.08
N VAL A 193 -9.00 -16.26 8.54
CA VAL A 193 -8.93 -14.91 9.13
C VAL A 193 -9.81 -14.02 8.26
N PRO A 194 -10.87 -13.42 8.83
CA PRO A 194 -11.71 -12.50 8.08
C PRO A 194 -10.90 -11.37 7.45
N TYR A 195 -11.38 -10.85 6.33
CA TYR A 195 -10.72 -9.71 5.69
C TYR A 195 -10.69 -8.52 6.66
N THR A 196 -9.50 -8.14 7.11
CA THR A 196 -9.29 -7.12 8.13
C THR A 196 -8.88 -5.79 7.51
N PHE A 197 -9.13 -4.68 8.23
CA PHE A 197 -8.67 -3.36 7.81
C PHE A 197 -7.23 -3.12 8.25
N HIS A 198 -6.92 -3.31 9.53
CA HIS A 198 -5.62 -2.95 10.09
C HIS A 198 -5.06 -4.04 10.99
N GLY A 199 -3.74 -4.20 10.88
CA GLY A 199 -2.92 -4.99 11.77
C GLY A 199 -1.74 -4.17 12.30
N THR A 200 -0.96 -4.73 13.21
CA THR A 200 0.31 -4.14 13.63
C THR A 200 1.28 -5.19 14.13
N PHE A 201 2.56 -4.95 13.89
CA PHE A 201 3.64 -5.75 14.45
C PHE A 201 4.15 -5.14 15.76
N ALA A 202 4.01 -5.89 16.85
CA ALA A 202 4.56 -5.51 18.13
C ALA A 202 5.78 -6.39 18.48
N ARG A 203 6.92 -5.75 18.76
CA ARG A 203 8.07 -6.47 19.33
C ARG A 203 7.75 -6.84 20.77
N ARG A 204 8.03 -8.08 21.15
CA ARG A 204 8.08 -8.42 22.58
C ARG A 204 9.23 -7.65 23.24
N ALA A 205 8.93 -6.98 24.34
CA ALA A 205 9.93 -6.37 25.21
C ALA A 205 10.83 -7.46 25.85
#